data_53836b8dceb2f07bb87f3984739fc5ce
#
_entry.id   53836b8dceb2f07bb87f3984739fc5ce
#
_cell.length_a   1.000
_cell.length_b   1.000
_cell.length_c   1.000
_cell.angle_alpha   90.00
_cell.angle_beta   90.00
_cell.angle_gamma   90.00
#
_symmetry.space_group_name_H-M   'P 1'
#
loop_
_entity.id
_entity.type
_entity.pdbx_description
1 polymer ?
#
loop_
_entity_poly.entity_id
_entity_poly.type
_entity_poly.pdbx_seq_one_letter_code
_entity_poly.pdbx_strand_id
1 'polypeptide(L)'
;MQRMIPVERLAREDRFVLMRARKVREIREEQGLDDRVLPFDEEALRARLHGIFCGEVQAMEAAGRTLFDFPDAPWEFQLDMARQVWDESRHAEIFIKLLEYVGSFLGEFPETEVLWSCTQIDDPACRVAGINRGLEGLACDVFEQIIRLAQRMGDPVIERAVDYVLADEITHVRMGSKWMRKLTEGDPERLKKAQAFQENIDNLFNFQGGRTTQETSPQVPIDIGGRPIDFDSTITIAREARMLAGFTDEEIERLLKAASRSAAY
;
A
#
# COMPACT_ATOMS: atom_id res chain seq x y z
N MET A 1 -16.22 -7.24 27.50
CA MET A 1 -14.78 -7.48 27.52
C MET A 1 -14.07 -6.14 27.69
N GLN A 2 -13.26 -5.97 28.71
CA GLN A 2 -12.56 -4.70 28.92
C GLN A 2 -11.41 -4.63 27.91
N ARG A 3 -11.46 -3.66 27.01
CA ARG A 3 -10.42 -3.44 26.00
C ARG A 3 -9.17 -2.95 26.73
N MET A 4 -8.12 -3.77 26.75
CA MET A 4 -6.97 -3.51 27.63
C MET A 4 -6.07 -2.38 27.14
N ILE A 5 -5.95 -2.16 25.84
CA ILE A 5 -5.08 -1.10 25.29
C ILE A 5 -5.71 -0.51 24.04
N PRO A 6 -5.86 0.83 23.93
CA PRO A 6 -6.28 1.46 22.68
C PRO A 6 -5.30 1.17 21.55
N VAL A 7 -5.80 0.84 20.36
CA VAL A 7 -4.95 0.52 19.19
C VAL A 7 -4.01 1.65 18.84
N GLU A 8 -4.46 2.91 18.97
CA GLU A 8 -3.62 4.10 18.76
C GLU A 8 -2.37 4.15 19.63
N ARG A 9 -2.47 3.61 20.85
CA ARG A 9 -1.35 3.57 21.79
C ARG A 9 -0.28 2.56 21.41
N LEU A 10 -0.67 1.45 20.76
CA LEU A 10 0.26 0.42 20.30
C LEU A 10 1.00 0.86 19.04
N ALA A 11 0.30 1.53 18.13
CA ALA A 11 0.82 1.93 16.84
C ALA A 11 1.83 3.09 16.88
N ARG A 12 1.80 3.90 17.95
CA ARG A 12 2.51 5.20 18.01
C ARG A 12 3.38 5.42 19.23
N GLU A 13 3.68 4.39 19.98
CA GLU A 13 4.56 4.57 21.13
C GLU A 13 6.01 4.83 20.68
N ASP A 14 6.61 5.88 21.23
CA ASP A 14 8.02 6.24 21.05
C ASP A 14 8.99 5.07 21.27
N ARG A 15 8.63 4.13 22.14
CA ARG A 15 9.42 2.92 22.36
C ARG A 15 9.52 2.04 21.11
N PHE A 16 8.51 2.01 20.23
CA PHE A 16 8.53 1.25 18.98
C PHE A 16 9.56 1.86 18.01
N VAL A 17 9.58 3.18 17.91
CA VAL A 17 10.59 3.94 17.15
C VAL A 17 11.98 3.72 17.73
N LEU A 18 12.12 3.76 19.06
CA LEU A 18 13.39 3.52 19.75
C LEU A 18 13.88 2.08 19.62
N MET A 19 12.98 1.09 19.70
CA MET A 19 13.33 -0.32 19.46
C MET A 19 13.76 -0.56 18.02
N ARG A 20 13.07 0.05 17.07
CA ARG A 20 13.39 -0.01 15.64
C ARG A 20 14.78 0.59 15.37
N ALA A 21 15.06 1.80 15.89
CA ALA A 21 16.36 2.44 15.75
C ALA A 21 17.52 1.66 16.42
N ARG A 22 17.26 0.97 17.53
CA ARG A 22 18.23 0.08 18.16
C ARG A 22 18.55 -1.14 17.32
N LYS A 23 17.51 -1.85 16.88
CA LYS A 23 17.65 -3.08 16.08
C LYS A 23 18.34 -2.81 14.74
N VAL A 24 18.06 -1.69 14.14
CA VAL A 24 18.70 -1.21 12.92
C VAL A 24 20.21 -1.01 13.13
N ARG A 25 20.61 -0.39 14.22
CA ARG A 25 22.01 -0.16 14.54
C ARG A 25 22.75 -1.47 14.81
N GLU A 26 22.13 -2.36 15.58
CA GLU A 26 22.66 -3.71 15.86
C GLU A 26 22.84 -4.53 14.58
N ILE A 27 21.86 -4.53 13.67
CA ILE A 27 21.95 -5.23 12.38
C ILE A 27 23.07 -4.67 11.51
N ARG A 28 23.25 -3.35 11.45
CA ARG A 28 24.37 -2.71 10.73
C ARG A 28 25.73 -3.12 11.28
N GLU A 29 25.87 -3.08 12.59
CA GLU A 29 27.10 -3.48 13.28
C GLU A 29 27.39 -4.98 13.09
N GLU A 30 26.37 -5.84 13.20
CA GLU A 30 26.51 -7.30 13.01
C GLU A 30 26.82 -7.69 11.55
N GLN A 31 26.29 -6.97 10.58
CA GLN A 31 26.49 -7.26 9.16
C GLN A 31 27.72 -6.57 8.55
N GLY A 32 28.43 -5.73 9.34
CA GLY A 32 29.57 -4.99 8.85
C GLY A 32 29.25 -4.12 7.63
N LEU A 33 28.02 -3.62 7.57
CA LEU A 33 27.57 -2.75 6.50
C LEU A 33 28.26 -1.40 6.63
N ASP A 34 29.30 -1.24 5.85
CA ASP A 34 30.00 0.03 5.63
C ASP A 34 29.02 1.09 5.13
N ASP A 35 29.34 2.36 5.38
CA ASP A 35 28.66 3.53 4.79
C ASP A 35 28.96 3.63 3.27
N ARG A 36 28.83 2.52 2.55
CA ARG A 36 29.02 2.52 1.10
C ARG A 36 27.91 3.35 0.47
N VAL A 37 28.32 4.34 -0.28
CA VAL A 37 27.44 5.03 -1.20
C VAL A 37 27.03 3.99 -2.25
N LEU A 38 25.83 3.46 -2.09
CA LEU A 38 25.27 2.54 -3.08
C LEU A 38 24.92 3.30 -4.36
N PRO A 39 24.93 2.66 -5.52
CA PRO A 39 24.40 3.26 -6.73
C PRO A 39 22.97 3.78 -6.47
N PHE A 40 22.65 4.92 -7.02
CA PHE A 40 21.34 5.61 -6.83
C PHE A 40 20.15 4.67 -7.10
N ASP A 41 20.29 3.79 -8.07
CA ASP A 41 19.25 2.83 -8.48
C ASP A 41 18.93 1.80 -7.39
N GLU A 42 19.97 1.29 -6.71
CA GLU A 42 19.80 0.37 -5.58
C GLU A 42 19.20 1.08 -4.37
N GLU A 43 19.58 2.33 -4.13
CA GLU A 43 19.00 3.14 -3.07
C GLU A 43 17.51 3.42 -3.33
N ALA A 44 17.14 3.76 -4.57
CA ALA A 44 15.75 3.98 -4.96
C ALA A 44 14.89 2.72 -4.79
N LEU A 45 15.42 1.54 -5.16
CA LEU A 45 14.74 0.27 -4.95
C LEU A 45 14.56 -0.03 -3.46
N ARG A 46 15.61 0.16 -2.65
CA ARG A 46 15.54 -0.03 -1.20
C ARG A 46 14.54 0.91 -0.56
N ALA A 47 14.57 2.20 -0.93
CA ALA A 47 13.63 3.19 -0.43
C ALA A 47 12.18 2.82 -0.79
N ARG A 48 11.96 2.32 -2.00
CA ARG A 48 10.63 1.87 -2.45
C ARG A 48 10.14 0.67 -1.64
N LEU A 49 10.96 -0.38 -1.50
CA LEU A 49 10.59 -1.57 -0.72
C LEU A 49 10.38 -1.22 0.76
N HIS A 50 11.17 -0.30 1.31
CA HIS A 50 11.00 0.19 2.67
C HIS A 50 9.68 0.97 2.84
N GLY A 51 9.35 1.83 1.90
CA GLY A 51 8.08 2.57 1.91
C GLY A 51 6.87 1.63 1.83
N ILE A 52 6.95 0.56 1.03
CA ILE A 52 5.91 -0.47 0.98
C ILE A 52 5.82 -1.21 2.32
N PHE A 53 6.94 -1.67 2.89
CA PHE A 53 6.93 -2.27 4.22
C PHE A 53 6.19 -1.41 5.24
N CYS A 54 6.43 -0.10 5.25
CA CYS A 54 5.69 0.83 6.12
C CYS A 54 4.20 0.87 5.80
N GLY A 55 3.83 0.74 4.52
CA GLY A 55 2.45 0.61 4.06
C GLY A 55 1.78 -0.64 4.61
N GLU A 56 2.40 -1.80 4.47
CA GLU A 56 1.88 -3.10 4.95
C GLU A 56 1.61 -3.11 6.47
N VAL A 57 2.54 -2.54 7.25
CA VAL A 57 2.33 -2.40 8.70
C VAL A 57 1.11 -1.52 8.99
N GLN A 58 0.94 -0.41 8.29
CA GLN A 58 -0.21 0.47 8.48
C GLN A 58 -1.51 -0.15 7.96
N ALA A 59 -1.47 -0.94 6.88
CA ALA A 59 -2.63 -1.68 6.36
C ALA A 59 -3.10 -2.74 7.37
N MET A 60 -2.17 -3.48 7.98
CA MET A 60 -2.46 -4.40 9.09
C MET A 60 -3.14 -3.68 10.25
N GLU A 61 -2.59 -2.55 10.69
CA GLU A 61 -3.16 -1.71 11.75
C GLU A 61 -4.54 -1.17 11.36
N ALA A 62 -4.73 -0.76 10.11
CA ALA A 62 -6.00 -0.26 9.57
C ALA A 62 -7.10 -1.31 9.60
N ALA A 63 -6.80 -2.54 9.18
CA ALA A 63 -7.73 -3.66 9.23
C ALA A 63 -8.07 -4.04 10.69
N GLY A 64 -7.06 -4.10 11.57
CA GLY A 64 -7.25 -4.33 13.01
C GLY A 64 -8.06 -3.22 13.68
N ARG A 65 -7.81 -1.97 13.31
CA ARG A 65 -8.59 -0.82 13.78
C ARG A 65 -10.05 -0.90 13.32
N THR A 66 -10.28 -1.37 12.12
CA THR A 66 -11.63 -1.56 11.58
C THR A 66 -12.42 -2.58 12.40
N LEU A 67 -11.81 -3.70 12.78
CA LEU A 67 -12.40 -4.69 13.70
C LEU A 67 -12.75 -4.08 15.06
N PHE A 68 -11.87 -3.25 15.58
CA PHE A 68 -12.03 -2.64 16.89
C PHE A 68 -13.14 -1.59 16.92
N ASP A 69 -13.22 -0.74 15.91
CA ASP A 69 -14.16 0.38 15.86
C ASP A 69 -15.59 -0.05 15.52
N PHE A 70 -15.75 -1.11 14.73
CA PHE A 70 -17.06 -1.57 14.23
C PHE A 70 -17.43 -2.98 14.73
N PRO A 71 -17.51 -3.19 16.04
CA PRO A 71 -17.77 -4.53 16.61
C PRO A 71 -19.17 -5.06 16.27
N ASP A 72 -20.10 -4.18 15.93
CA ASP A 72 -21.48 -4.52 15.55
C ASP A 72 -21.66 -4.72 14.04
N ALA A 73 -20.60 -4.60 13.25
CA ALA A 73 -20.65 -4.91 11.82
C ALA A 73 -20.95 -6.41 11.58
N PRO A 74 -21.50 -6.79 10.41
CA PRO A 74 -21.82 -8.18 10.10
C PRO A 74 -20.64 -9.13 10.37
N TRP A 75 -20.96 -10.34 10.84
CA TRP A 75 -19.91 -11.33 11.17
C TRP A 75 -18.96 -11.62 10.01
N GLU A 76 -19.48 -11.71 8.79
CA GLU A 76 -18.67 -11.93 7.60
C GLU A 76 -17.73 -10.74 7.30
N PHE A 77 -18.14 -9.51 7.69
CA PHE A 77 -17.26 -8.35 7.62
C PHE A 77 -16.10 -8.48 8.60
N GLN A 78 -16.39 -8.90 9.83
CA GLN A 78 -15.35 -9.14 10.84
C GLN A 78 -14.35 -10.21 10.36
N LEU A 79 -14.84 -11.28 9.75
CA LEU A 79 -13.98 -12.35 9.22
C LEU A 79 -13.10 -11.85 8.05
N ASP A 80 -13.66 -11.07 7.12
CA ASP A 80 -12.90 -10.50 6.00
C ASP A 80 -11.79 -9.56 6.53
N MET A 81 -12.09 -8.70 7.50
CA MET A 81 -11.09 -7.80 8.10
C MET A 81 -10.04 -8.58 8.92
N ALA A 82 -10.43 -9.61 9.66
CA ALA A 82 -9.50 -10.46 10.40
C ALA A 82 -8.55 -11.22 9.45
N ARG A 83 -9.06 -11.67 8.30
CA ARG A 83 -8.23 -12.25 7.24
C ARG A 83 -7.23 -11.22 6.72
N GLN A 84 -7.66 -10.01 6.44
CA GLN A 84 -6.75 -8.96 5.97
C GLN A 84 -5.63 -8.69 6.99
N VAL A 85 -5.93 -8.57 8.29
CA VAL A 85 -4.88 -8.45 9.33
C VAL A 85 -3.84 -9.55 9.23
N TRP A 86 -4.29 -10.80 9.00
CA TRP A 86 -3.39 -11.93 8.83
C TRP A 86 -2.56 -11.85 7.54
N ASP A 87 -3.19 -11.50 6.43
CA ASP A 87 -2.51 -11.37 5.15
C ASP A 87 -1.43 -10.26 5.22
N GLU A 88 -1.76 -9.06 5.75
CA GLU A 88 -0.83 -7.95 5.93
C GLU A 88 0.34 -8.27 6.87
N SER A 89 0.11 -9.10 7.89
CA SER A 89 1.19 -9.54 8.78
C SER A 89 2.24 -10.37 8.02
N ARG A 90 1.81 -11.18 7.05
CA ARG A 90 2.69 -11.97 6.18
C ARG A 90 3.38 -11.07 5.14
N HIS A 91 2.66 -10.07 4.60
CA HIS A 91 3.23 -9.09 3.68
C HIS A 91 4.35 -8.31 4.37
N ALA A 92 4.13 -7.82 5.59
CA ALA A 92 5.17 -7.15 6.36
C ALA A 92 6.41 -8.04 6.53
N GLU A 93 6.25 -9.34 6.84
CA GLU A 93 7.36 -10.28 6.94
C GLU A 93 8.07 -10.50 5.59
N ILE A 94 7.32 -10.61 4.49
CA ILE A 94 7.87 -10.74 3.14
C ILE A 94 8.73 -9.50 2.81
N PHE A 95 8.22 -8.29 3.05
CA PHE A 95 8.97 -7.07 2.77
C PHE A 95 10.18 -6.89 3.69
N ILE A 96 10.16 -7.35 4.94
CA ILE A 96 11.37 -7.42 5.78
C ILE A 96 12.43 -8.28 5.10
N LYS A 97 12.07 -9.46 4.61
CA LYS A 97 13.01 -10.36 3.92
C LYS A 97 13.50 -9.78 2.59
N LEU A 98 12.65 -9.08 1.86
CA LEU A 98 13.06 -8.37 0.65
C LEU A 98 14.04 -7.24 0.95
N LEU A 99 13.82 -6.48 2.05
CA LEU A 99 14.76 -5.45 2.50
C LEU A 99 16.12 -6.07 2.82
N GLU A 100 16.15 -7.15 3.59
CA GLU A 100 17.40 -7.89 3.88
C GLU A 100 18.07 -8.38 2.59
N TYR A 101 17.28 -8.91 1.64
CA TYR A 101 17.77 -9.40 0.35
C TYR A 101 18.46 -8.31 -0.50
N VAL A 102 17.92 -7.10 -0.51
CA VAL A 102 18.50 -5.95 -1.23
C VAL A 102 19.51 -5.16 -0.40
N GLY A 103 19.93 -5.66 0.76
CA GLY A 103 20.91 -5.02 1.63
C GLY A 103 20.38 -3.79 2.38
N SER A 104 19.07 -3.71 2.57
CA SER A 104 18.37 -2.68 3.34
C SER A 104 17.95 -3.20 4.72
N PHE A 105 17.38 -2.34 5.54
CA PHE A 105 16.94 -2.66 6.89
C PHE A 105 15.81 -1.71 7.35
N LEU A 106 15.09 -2.13 8.38
CA LEU A 106 13.99 -1.33 8.95
C LEU A 106 14.52 0.00 9.51
N GLY A 107 13.90 1.10 9.08
CA GLY A 107 14.28 2.45 9.52
C GLY A 107 15.45 3.05 8.75
N GLU A 108 15.88 2.46 7.63
CA GLU A 108 16.90 3.07 6.76
C GLU A 108 16.37 4.37 6.13
N PHE A 109 15.09 4.41 5.77
CA PHE A 109 14.45 5.56 5.15
C PHE A 109 13.35 6.16 6.04
N PRO A 110 12.98 7.44 5.83
CA PRO A 110 11.87 8.06 6.53
C PRO A 110 10.57 7.29 6.36
N GLU A 111 9.77 7.24 7.41
CA GLU A 111 8.45 6.60 7.41
C GLU A 111 7.35 7.66 7.51
N THR A 112 6.17 7.33 7.01
CA THR A 112 4.98 8.18 7.03
C THR A 112 3.84 7.48 7.77
N GLU A 113 2.92 8.25 8.38
CA GLU A 113 1.69 7.75 8.98
C GLU A 113 0.44 8.04 8.11
N VAL A 114 0.64 8.36 6.84
CA VAL A 114 -0.46 8.83 5.98
C VAL A 114 -1.55 7.79 5.80
N LEU A 115 -1.21 6.51 5.66
CA LEU A 115 -2.20 5.44 5.54
C LEU A 115 -3.01 5.28 6.83
N TRP A 116 -2.33 5.31 7.98
CA TRP A 116 -3.00 5.30 9.27
C TRP A 116 -3.95 6.48 9.42
N SER A 117 -3.54 7.68 9.02
CA SER A 117 -4.39 8.87 9.08
C SER A 117 -5.66 8.72 8.23
N CYS A 118 -5.60 8.02 7.11
CA CYS A 118 -6.76 7.72 6.27
C CYS A 118 -7.77 6.77 6.94
N THR A 119 -7.41 6.07 8.01
CA THR A 119 -8.33 5.19 8.75
C THR A 119 -9.22 5.94 9.74
N GLN A 120 -8.96 7.21 9.99
CA GLN A 120 -9.61 7.99 11.04
C GLN A 120 -10.98 8.51 10.58
N ILE A 121 -11.88 7.58 10.23
CA ILE A 121 -13.27 7.86 9.86
C ILE A 121 -14.23 6.89 10.55
N ASP A 122 -15.34 7.41 11.09
CA ASP A 122 -16.29 6.65 11.93
C ASP A 122 -17.42 5.96 11.12
N ASP A 123 -17.27 5.85 9.80
CA ASP A 123 -18.22 5.15 8.93
C ASP A 123 -17.50 3.97 8.26
N PRO A 124 -17.91 2.71 8.52
CA PRO A 124 -17.25 1.55 7.96
C PRO A 124 -17.34 1.49 6.42
N ALA A 125 -18.40 2.04 5.80
CA ALA A 125 -18.51 2.09 4.34
C ALA A 125 -17.47 3.05 3.74
N CYS A 126 -17.27 4.22 4.35
CA CYS A 126 -16.22 5.15 3.96
C CYS A 126 -14.84 4.54 4.18
N ARG A 127 -14.62 3.86 5.33
CA ARG A 127 -13.32 3.26 5.64
C ARG A 127 -12.93 2.20 4.61
N VAL A 128 -13.79 1.24 4.29
CA VAL A 128 -13.47 0.23 3.27
C VAL A 128 -13.38 0.81 1.86
N ALA A 129 -14.10 1.88 1.56
CA ALA A 129 -13.97 2.57 0.29
C ALA A 129 -12.60 3.25 0.17
N GLY A 130 -12.13 3.95 1.21
CA GLY A 130 -10.84 4.63 1.21
C GLY A 130 -9.66 3.69 1.34
N ILE A 131 -9.70 2.75 2.29
CA ILE A 131 -8.59 1.83 2.55
C ILE A 131 -8.60 0.71 1.50
N ASN A 132 -9.59 -0.18 1.55
CA ASN A 132 -9.57 -1.38 0.73
C ASN A 132 -9.71 -1.10 -0.76
N ARG A 133 -10.44 -0.07 -1.19
CA ARG A 133 -10.53 0.25 -2.62
C ARG A 133 -9.52 1.30 -3.06
N GLY A 134 -9.30 2.34 -2.26
CA GLY A 134 -8.36 3.41 -2.58
C GLY A 134 -6.92 2.96 -2.42
N LEU A 135 -6.50 2.67 -1.19
CA LEU A 135 -5.10 2.37 -0.86
C LEU A 135 -4.66 0.99 -1.35
N GLU A 136 -5.42 -0.08 -1.12
CA GLU A 136 -5.06 -1.41 -1.64
C GLU A 136 -5.20 -1.46 -3.18
N GLY A 137 -6.10 -0.66 -3.75
CA GLY A 137 -6.12 -0.46 -5.19
C GLY A 137 -4.83 0.20 -5.70
N LEU A 138 -4.28 1.18 -4.99
CA LEU A 138 -2.97 1.76 -5.28
C LEU A 138 -1.85 0.73 -5.10
N ALA A 139 -1.93 -0.12 -4.07
CA ALA A 139 -0.99 -1.22 -3.86
C ALA A 139 -0.95 -2.16 -5.07
N CYS A 140 -2.11 -2.53 -5.64
CA CYS A 140 -2.16 -3.30 -6.89
C CYS A 140 -1.37 -2.62 -8.02
N ASP A 141 -1.52 -1.31 -8.21
CA ASP A 141 -0.81 -0.55 -9.24
C ASP A 141 0.71 -0.57 -9.00
N VAL A 142 1.12 -0.32 -7.76
CA VAL A 142 2.54 -0.26 -7.35
C VAL A 142 3.20 -1.62 -7.47
N PHE A 143 2.54 -2.69 -7.02
CA PHE A 143 3.10 -4.05 -7.06
C PHE A 143 3.26 -4.55 -8.48
N GLU A 144 2.31 -4.27 -9.37
CA GLU A 144 2.46 -4.61 -10.78
C GLU A 144 3.65 -3.88 -11.43
N GLN A 145 3.92 -2.63 -11.05
CA GLN A 145 5.14 -1.91 -11.49
C GLN A 145 6.42 -2.58 -10.98
N ILE A 146 6.45 -3.00 -9.70
CA ILE A 146 7.63 -3.66 -9.13
C ILE A 146 7.87 -5.02 -9.76
N ILE A 147 6.82 -5.81 -10.02
CA ILE A 147 6.92 -7.08 -10.73
C ILE A 147 7.57 -6.87 -12.11
N ARG A 148 7.10 -5.89 -12.88
CA ARG A 148 7.68 -5.55 -14.18
C ARG A 148 9.12 -5.07 -14.08
N LEU A 149 9.44 -4.30 -13.04
CA LEU A 149 10.82 -3.90 -12.78
C LEU A 149 11.69 -5.12 -12.49
N ALA A 150 11.26 -6.02 -11.60
CA ALA A 150 11.97 -7.23 -11.25
C ALA A 150 12.21 -8.15 -12.49
N GLN A 151 11.21 -8.28 -13.36
CA GLN A 151 11.32 -9.00 -14.62
C GLN A 151 12.41 -8.38 -15.52
N ARG A 152 12.44 -7.06 -15.66
CA ARG A 152 13.47 -6.37 -16.45
C ARG A 152 14.86 -6.49 -15.84
N MET A 153 14.97 -6.52 -14.50
CA MET A 153 16.22 -6.76 -13.78
C MET A 153 16.67 -8.22 -13.83
N GLY A 154 15.78 -9.13 -14.21
CA GLY A 154 16.01 -10.58 -14.11
C GLY A 154 16.07 -11.07 -12.67
N ASP A 155 15.34 -10.42 -11.75
CA ASP A 155 15.29 -10.77 -10.32
C ASP A 155 14.03 -11.59 -10.00
N PRO A 156 14.10 -12.93 -10.00
CA PRO A 156 12.96 -13.78 -9.72
C PRO A 156 12.55 -13.80 -8.23
N VAL A 157 13.39 -13.31 -7.33
CA VAL A 157 13.08 -13.27 -5.89
C VAL A 157 12.07 -12.15 -5.62
N ILE A 158 12.39 -10.95 -6.07
CA ILE A 158 11.46 -9.80 -5.95
C ILE A 158 10.19 -10.08 -6.74
N GLU A 159 10.31 -10.54 -8.01
CA GLU A 159 9.16 -10.84 -8.87
C GLU A 159 8.14 -11.74 -8.16
N ARG A 160 8.57 -12.93 -7.69
CA ARG A 160 7.67 -13.92 -7.09
C ARG A 160 7.13 -13.51 -5.74
N ALA A 161 7.94 -12.83 -4.94
CA ALA A 161 7.50 -12.36 -3.63
C ALA A 161 6.40 -11.30 -3.75
N VAL A 162 6.56 -10.35 -4.66
CA VAL A 162 5.58 -9.28 -4.88
C VAL A 162 4.34 -9.80 -5.62
N ASP A 163 4.48 -10.74 -6.55
CA ASP A 163 3.33 -11.40 -7.21
C ASP A 163 2.45 -12.14 -6.20
N TYR A 164 3.07 -12.80 -5.21
CA TYR A 164 2.34 -13.45 -4.12
C TYR A 164 1.53 -12.43 -3.30
N VAL A 165 2.12 -11.28 -2.95
CA VAL A 165 1.42 -10.22 -2.22
C VAL A 165 0.30 -9.62 -3.07
N LEU A 166 0.53 -9.34 -4.35
CA LEU A 166 -0.48 -8.80 -5.26
C LEU A 166 -1.75 -9.67 -5.34
N ALA A 167 -1.62 -10.98 -5.26
CA ALA A 167 -2.77 -11.88 -5.26
C ALA A 167 -3.69 -11.67 -4.04
N ASP A 168 -3.11 -11.38 -2.88
CA ASP A 168 -3.87 -11.06 -1.66
C ASP A 168 -4.48 -9.64 -1.76
N GLU A 169 -3.74 -8.65 -2.31
CA GLU A 169 -4.25 -7.29 -2.51
C GLU A 169 -5.49 -7.24 -3.41
N ILE A 170 -5.51 -8.00 -4.49
CA ILE A 170 -6.72 -8.15 -5.32
C ILE A 170 -7.91 -8.64 -4.49
N THR A 171 -7.65 -9.50 -3.51
CA THR A 171 -8.68 -9.99 -2.59
C THR A 171 -9.13 -8.91 -1.60
N HIS A 172 -8.20 -8.12 -1.05
CA HIS A 172 -8.51 -7.00 -0.15
C HIS A 172 -9.37 -5.95 -0.84
N VAL A 173 -9.02 -5.58 -2.07
CA VAL A 173 -9.82 -4.66 -2.88
C VAL A 173 -11.20 -5.24 -3.20
N ARG A 174 -11.30 -6.54 -3.47
CA ARG A 174 -12.58 -7.23 -3.69
C ARG A 174 -13.45 -7.21 -2.43
N MET A 175 -12.87 -7.39 -1.25
CA MET A 175 -13.55 -7.22 0.04
C MET A 175 -14.08 -5.79 0.18
N GLY A 176 -13.27 -4.78 -0.12
CA GLY A 176 -13.69 -3.38 -0.14
C GLY A 176 -14.89 -3.13 -1.07
N SER A 177 -14.82 -3.64 -2.30
CA SER A 177 -15.90 -3.54 -3.29
C SER A 177 -17.20 -4.22 -2.84
N LYS A 178 -17.09 -5.39 -2.21
CA LYS A 178 -18.21 -6.13 -1.62
C LYS A 178 -18.85 -5.35 -0.47
N TRP A 179 -18.03 -4.88 0.48
CA TRP A 179 -18.54 -4.27 1.69
C TRP A 179 -18.99 -2.85 1.50
N MET A 180 -18.37 -2.06 0.64
CA MET A 180 -18.89 -0.76 0.27
C MET A 180 -20.33 -0.88 -0.24
N ARG A 181 -20.61 -1.82 -1.15
CA ARG A 181 -21.97 -2.06 -1.67
C ARG A 181 -22.94 -2.53 -0.58
N LYS A 182 -22.55 -3.53 0.22
CA LYS A 182 -23.43 -4.10 1.26
C LYS A 182 -23.77 -3.11 2.37
N LEU A 183 -22.79 -2.32 2.83
CA LEU A 183 -22.98 -1.36 3.91
C LEU A 183 -23.75 -0.10 3.49
N THR A 184 -23.88 0.12 2.18
CA THR A 184 -24.63 1.25 1.62
C THR A 184 -25.90 0.81 0.90
N GLU A 185 -26.30 -0.46 1.01
CA GLU A 185 -27.50 -1.01 0.37
C GLU A 185 -28.74 -0.25 0.84
N GLY A 186 -29.51 0.27 -0.11
CA GLY A 186 -30.71 1.08 0.18
C GLY A 186 -30.42 2.53 0.62
N ASP A 187 -29.17 2.95 0.70
CA ASP A 187 -28.78 4.31 1.08
C ASP A 187 -27.83 4.94 0.04
N PRO A 188 -28.38 5.56 -1.02
CA PRO A 188 -27.59 6.17 -2.09
C PRO A 188 -26.75 7.38 -1.63
N GLU A 189 -27.16 8.10 -0.60
CA GLU A 189 -26.39 9.23 -0.07
C GLU A 189 -25.14 8.72 0.68
N ARG A 190 -25.26 7.63 1.42
CA ARG A 190 -24.13 7.00 2.08
C ARG A 190 -23.16 6.39 1.06
N LEU A 191 -23.67 5.80 -0.03
CA LEU A 191 -22.84 5.32 -1.14
C LEU A 191 -22.04 6.47 -1.76
N LYS A 192 -22.70 7.57 -2.07
CA LYS A 192 -22.05 8.77 -2.62
C LYS A 192 -20.98 9.33 -1.68
N LYS A 193 -21.24 9.33 -0.37
CA LYS A 193 -20.26 9.75 0.65
C LYS A 193 -19.04 8.83 0.67
N ALA A 194 -19.24 7.51 0.61
CA ALA A 194 -18.16 6.54 0.57
C ALA A 194 -17.31 6.67 -0.71
N GLN A 195 -17.95 6.87 -1.87
CA GLN A 195 -17.25 7.11 -3.14
C GLN A 195 -16.45 8.42 -3.12
N ALA A 196 -17.02 9.49 -2.59
CA ALA A 196 -16.31 10.77 -2.46
C ALA A 196 -15.11 10.66 -1.50
N PHE A 197 -15.24 9.87 -0.42
CA PHE A 197 -14.13 9.61 0.47
C PHE A 197 -13.01 8.82 -0.23
N GLN A 198 -13.35 7.77 -0.99
CA GLN A 198 -12.38 7.06 -1.82
C GLN A 198 -11.68 8.00 -2.80
N GLU A 199 -12.44 8.84 -3.51
CA GLU A 199 -11.87 9.81 -4.47
C GLU A 199 -10.88 10.76 -3.79
N ASN A 200 -11.16 11.23 -2.58
CA ASN A 200 -10.23 12.05 -1.81
C ASN A 200 -8.94 11.28 -1.47
N ILE A 201 -9.04 10.01 -1.08
CA ILE A 201 -7.87 9.17 -0.82
C ILE A 201 -7.07 8.94 -2.12
N ASP A 202 -7.72 8.58 -3.21
CA ASP A 202 -7.08 8.40 -4.51
C ASP A 202 -6.32 9.66 -4.95
N ASN A 203 -6.87 10.85 -4.68
CA ASN A 203 -6.25 12.13 -5.01
C ASN A 203 -5.05 12.47 -4.13
N LEU A 204 -5.02 12.05 -2.85
CA LEU A 204 -3.85 12.24 -1.98
C LEU A 204 -2.61 11.52 -2.50
N PHE A 205 -2.80 10.43 -3.23
CA PHE A 205 -1.72 9.60 -3.78
C PHE A 205 -1.53 9.78 -5.30
N ASN A 206 -2.16 10.77 -5.89
CA ASN A 206 -1.84 11.23 -7.24
C ASN A 206 -0.60 12.12 -7.16
N PHE A 207 0.58 11.51 -7.06
CA PHE A 207 1.86 12.19 -7.12
C PHE A 207 2.04 12.91 -8.48
N GLN A 208 3.05 13.76 -8.60
CA GLN A 208 3.27 14.74 -9.66
C GLN A 208 3.06 14.28 -11.12
N GLY A 209 3.12 12.97 -11.40
CA GLY A 209 2.91 12.41 -12.74
C GLY A 209 1.53 11.85 -13.02
N GLY A 210 0.69 11.70 -11.98
CA GLY A 210 -0.63 11.05 -12.11
C GLY A 210 -0.56 9.57 -12.43
N ARG A 211 -1.73 8.98 -12.80
CA ARG A 211 -1.85 7.57 -13.19
C ARG A 211 -1.94 7.44 -14.71
N THR A 212 -1.27 6.45 -15.27
CA THR A 212 -1.23 6.18 -16.71
C THR A 212 -1.66 4.74 -17.02
N THR A 213 -1.85 4.44 -18.29
CA THR A 213 -1.97 3.08 -18.79
C THR A 213 -0.60 2.52 -19.18
N GLN A 214 -0.49 1.20 -19.36
CA GLN A 214 0.74 0.58 -19.87
C GLN A 214 1.19 1.16 -21.21
N GLU A 215 0.24 1.52 -22.07
CA GLU A 215 0.50 2.05 -23.41
C GLU A 215 1.02 3.50 -23.39
N THR A 216 0.61 4.26 -22.35
CA THR A 216 0.97 5.68 -22.21
C THR A 216 2.06 5.92 -21.17
N SER A 217 2.44 4.90 -20.40
CA SER A 217 3.54 5.00 -19.44
C SER A 217 4.86 5.24 -20.16
N PRO A 218 5.62 6.27 -19.80
CA PRO A 218 6.94 6.45 -20.35
C PRO A 218 7.77 5.21 -20.04
N GLN A 219 8.30 4.58 -21.09
CA GLN A 219 9.27 3.49 -20.97
C GLN A 219 10.57 4.09 -20.45
N VAL A 220 10.73 4.18 -19.14
CA VAL A 220 12.02 4.59 -18.57
C VAL A 220 13.00 3.44 -18.80
N PRO A 221 14.06 3.64 -19.63
CA PRO A 221 15.06 2.60 -19.79
C PRO A 221 15.73 2.36 -18.45
N ILE A 222 15.76 1.11 -17.99
CA ILE A 222 16.66 0.73 -16.90
C ILE A 222 18.06 0.71 -17.50
N ASP A 223 18.79 1.76 -17.29
CA ASP A 223 20.21 1.78 -17.54
C ASP A 223 20.89 1.22 -16.28
N ILE A 224 21.34 -0.02 -16.40
CA ILE A 224 22.15 -0.70 -15.35
C ILE A 224 23.47 0.08 -15.10
N GLY A 225 23.77 1.11 -15.88
CA GLY A 225 24.92 1.97 -15.77
C GLY A 225 24.78 3.21 -14.90
N GLY A 226 23.77 3.33 -14.02
CA GLY A 226 23.72 4.38 -12.98
C GLY A 226 22.81 5.58 -13.30
N ARG A 227 21.74 5.42 -14.05
CA ARG A 227 20.69 6.43 -14.15
C ARG A 227 19.58 6.17 -13.13
N PRO A 228 19.01 7.26 -12.53
CA PRO A 228 17.92 7.11 -11.57
C PRO A 228 16.73 6.39 -12.20
N ILE A 229 16.26 5.34 -11.55
CA ILE A 229 14.94 4.78 -11.83
C ILE A 229 13.94 5.73 -11.19
N ASP A 230 13.27 6.53 -12.01
CA ASP A 230 12.21 7.39 -11.54
C ASP A 230 10.94 6.56 -11.29
N PHE A 231 10.83 6.02 -10.07
CA PHE A 231 9.63 5.30 -9.63
C PHE A 231 8.43 6.22 -9.41
N ASP A 232 8.66 7.53 -9.28
CA ASP A 232 7.65 8.46 -8.79
C ASP A 232 6.99 9.28 -9.90
N SER A 233 7.48 9.19 -11.15
CA SER A 233 6.98 10.04 -12.22
C SER A 233 5.58 9.67 -12.68
N THR A 234 5.21 8.37 -12.65
CA THR A 234 3.86 7.93 -13.06
C THR A 234 3.53 6.55 -12.49
N ILE A 235 2.32 6.41 -11.94
CA ILE A 235 1.79 5.11 -11.51
C ILE A 235 0.96 4.53 -12.65
N THR A 236 1.35 3.38 -13.17
CA THR A 236 0.59 2.65 -14.19
C THR A 236 -0.54 1.89 -13.53
N ILE A 237 -1.78 2.14 -13.97
CA ILE A 237 -2.95 1.43 -13.42
C ILE A 237 -2.88 -0.06 -13.77
N ALA A 238 -2.97 -0.90 -12.76
CA ALA A 238 -3.13 -2.35 -12.85
C ALA A 238 -4.57 -2.70 -13.24
N ARG A 239 -4.95 -2.42 -14.50
CA ARG A 239 -6.34 -2.51 -14.98
C ARG A 239 -6.95 -3.88 -14.72
N GLU A 240 -6.22 -4.95 -15.06
CA GLU A 240 -6.70 -6.33 -14.90
C GLU A 240 -6.93 -6.67 -13.42
N ALA A 241 -5.97 -6.37 -12.56
CA ALA A 241 -6.07 -6.59 -11.12
C ALA A 241 -7.27 -5.83 -10.52
N ARG A 242 -7.43 -4.57 -10.87
CA ARG A 242 -8.57 -3.74 -10.41
C ARG A 242 -9.92 -4.27 -10.90
N MET A 243 -10.02 -4.70 -12.15
CA MET A 243 -11.25 -5.29 -12.68
C MET A 243 -11.58 -6.62 -11.99
N LEU A 244 -10.60 -7.50 -11.77
CA LEU A 244 -10.76 -8.71 -10.97
C LEU A 244 -11.23 -8.42 -9.55
N ALA A 245 -10.81 -7.29 -9.00
CA ALA A 245 -11.19 -6.81 -7.67
C ALA A 245 -12.55 -6.09 -7.63
N GLY A 246 -13.25 -5.95 -8.78
CA GLY A 246 -14.61 -5.44 -8.89
C GLY A 246 -14.71 -3.94 -9.16
N PHE A 247 -13.66 -3.31 -9.69
CA PHE A 247 -13.77 -2.00 -10.32
C PHE A 247 -14.45 -2.12 -11.68
N THR A 248 -15.19 -1.09 -12.06
CA THR A 248 -15.74 -0.95 -13.42
C THR A 248 -14.79 -0.16 -14.32
N ASP A 249 -15.00 -0.28 -15.64
CA ASP A 249 -14.24 0.54 -16.60
C ASP A 249 -14.42 2.05 -16.34
N GLU A 250 -15.63 2.48 -15.99
CA GLU A 250 -15.91 3.89 -15.70
C GLU A 250 -15.17 4.38 -14.44
N GLU A 251 -14.99 3.52 -13.43
CA GLU A 251 -14.21 3.84 -12.23
C GLU A 251 -12.72 3.98 -12.56
N ILE A 252 -12.18 3.10 -13.40
CA ILE A 252 -10.80 3.16 -13.87
C ILE A 252 -10.57 4.43 -14.72
N GLU A 253 -11.47 4.74 -15.64
CA GLU A 253 -11.39 5.96 -16.46
C GLU A 253 -11.48 7.24 -15.61
N ARG A 254 -12.21 7.22 -14.50
CA ARG A 254 -12.23 8.35 -13.55
C ARG A 254 -10.89 8.54 -12.87
N LEU A 255 -10.24 7.44 -12.44
CA LEU A 255 -8.90 7.48 -11.85
C LEU A 255 -7.87 8.08 -12.84
N LEU A 256 -7.90 7.67 -14.10
CA LEU A 256 -7.03 8.21 -15.15
C LEU A 256 -7.26 9.70 -15.40
N LYS A 257 -8.51 10.16 -15.39
CA LYS A 257 -8.87 11.58 -15.59
C LYS A 257 -8.52 12.46 -14.40
N ALA A 258 -8.63 11.94 -13.17
CA ALA A 258 -8.25 12.66 -11.96
C ALA A 258 -6.74 12.97 -11.95
N ALA A 259 -5.93 12.03 -12.44
CA ALA A 259 -4.49 12.20 -12.60
C ALA A 259 -4.12 13.36 -13.55
N SER A 260 -4.84 13.51 -14.66
CA SER A 260 -4.58 14.59 -15.62
C SER A 260 -4.93 15.99 -15.11
N ARG A 261 -5.80 16.11 -14.10
CA ARG A 261 -6.14 17.41 -13.48
C ARG A 261 -5.09 17.88 -12.47
N SER A 262 -4.39 16.97 -11.80
CA SER A 262 -3.35 17.27 -10.83
C SER A 262 -2.06 17.80 -11.48
N ALA A 263 -1.78 17.43 -12.73
CA ALA A 263 -0.63 17.90 -13.48
C ALA A 263 -0.77 19.33 -14.04
N ALA A 264 -1.91 19.99 -13.81
CA ALA A 264 -2.22 21.31 -14.35
C ALA A 264 -2.11 22.44 -13.32
N TYR A 265 -1.49 22.20 -12.14
CA TYR A 265 -1.23 23.23 -11.11
C TYR A 265 0.24 23.41 -10.83
#